data_9a148274418cf0830c6405e8216c3919
#
_entry.id   9a148274418cf0830c6405e8216c3919
#
_cell.length_a   1.000
_cell.length_b   1.000
_cell.length_c   1.000
_cell.angle_alpha   90.00
_cell.angle_beta   90.00
_cell.angle_gamma   90.00
#
_symmetry.space_group_name_H-M   'P 1'
#
loop_
_entity.id
_entity.type
_entity.pdbx_description
1 polymer ?
#
loop_
_entity_poly.entity_id
_entity_poly.type
_entity_poly.pdbx_seq_one_letter_code
_entity_poly.pdbx_strand_id
1 'polypeptide(L)'
;KFGLGVDASVIQTPALKFPATQVSSANVNTLDDYEEGTWTPVDSSGAGLIFSLATGYYTKIGNVVTFSATVVYPTTSDTASASFSKPPFANVTEAAASITSNAGSALQGMINSTGVVIYPGGSFANTANADLSGRVLYVSGTYLTST
;
A
#
# COMPACT_ATOMS: atom_id res chain seq x y z
N LYS A 1 28.68 26.36 3.63
CA LYS A 1 29.41 25.36 2.86
C LYS A 1 29.67 24.19 3.78
N PHE A 2 28.87 23.13 3.65
CA PHE A 2 29.06 21.91 4.42
C PHE A 2 30.23 21.15 3.75
N GLY A 3 31.41 21.23 4.35
CA GLY A 3 32.55 20.43 3.91
C GLY A 3 32.47 19.09 4.61
N LEU A 4 32.12 18.02 3.90
CA LEU A 4 32.40 16.68 4.38
C LEU A 4 33.92 16.50 4.33
N GLY A 5 34.54 16.35 5.49
CA GLY A 5 35.95 15.99 5.57
C GLY A 5 36.17 14.64 4.88
N VAL A 6 37.34 14.47 4.29
CA VAL A 6 37.72 13.29 3.47
C VAL A 6 37.72 11.95 4.24
N ASP A 7 37.31 11.93 5.50
CA ASP A 7 37.30 10.73 6.34
C ASP A 7 35.90 10.35 6.83
N ALA A 8 34.83 10.85 6.18
CA ALA A 8 33.46 10.51 6.52
C ALA A 8 33.06 9.16 5.90
N SER A 9 33.69 8.07 6.31
CA SER A 9 33.21 6.72 6.03
C SER A 9 31.91 6.37 6.81
N VAL A 10 31.49 7.25 7.74
CA VAL A 10 30.28 7.06 8.54
C VAL A 10 29.56 8.39 8.71
N ILE A 11 28.30 8.45 8.33
CA ILE A 11 27.39 9.57 8.66
C ILE A 11 26.94 9.36 10.11
N GLN A 12 27.58 10.04 11.05
CA GLN A 12 27.19 10.05 12.47
C GLN A 12 26.21 11.22 12.72
N THR A 13 24.96 11.05 12.34
CA THR A 13 23.88 11.98 12.68
C THR A 13 22.79 11.24 13.44
N PRO A 14 22.08 11.87 14.40
CA PRO A 14 20.97 11.24 15.09
C PRO A 14 19.84 10.84 14.15
N ALA A 15 19.71 11.54 13.02
CA ALA A 15 18.74 11.24 11.95
C ALA A 15 19.17 11.89 10.63
N LEU A 16 18.85 11.23 9.51
CA LEU A 16 18.93 11.82 8.18
C LEU A 16 17.53 12.33 7.80
N LYS A 17 17.40 13.63 7.58
CA LYS A 17 16.14 14.25 7.19
C LYS A 17 16.11 14.43 5.67
N PHE A 18 15.11 13.83 5.03
CA PHE A 18 14.79 14.06 3.64
C PHE A 18 13.85 15.26 3.45
N PRO A 19 13.84 15.92 2.29
CA PRO A 19 12.88 16.98 1.97
C PRO A 19 11.45 16.42 2.00
N ALA A 20 10.47 17.28 2.34
CA ALA A 20 9.06 16.92 2.30
C ALA A 20 8.53 16.67 0.87
N THR A 21 9.23 17.17 -0.14
CA THR A 21 8.95 16.91 -1.56
C THR A 21 10.20 16.28 -2.16
N GLN A 22 10.04 15.20 -2.87
CA GLN A 22 11.12 14.51 -3.56
C GLN A 22 11.87 15.48 -4.49
N VAL A 23 13.20 15.43 -4.43
CA VAL A 23 14.09 16.08 -5.40
C VAL A 23 14.78 14.95 -6.17
N SER A 24 14.16 14.56 -7.29
CA SER A 24 14.63 13.43 -8.09
C SER A 24 16.06 13.61 -8.59
N SER A 25 16.86 12.54 -8.54
CA SER A 25 18.22 12.48 -9.01
C SER A 25 18.34 11.57 -10.23
N ALA A 26 19.03 12.02 -11.27
CA ALA A 26 19.37 11.17 -12.40
C ALA A 26 20.49 10.16 -12.07
N ASN A 27 21.13 10.27 -10.91
CA ASN A 27 22.19 9.35 -10.50
C ASN A 27 21.56 8.12 -9.80
N VAL A 28 21.66 6.95 -10.42
CA VAL A 28 21.11 5.68 -9.96
C VAL A 28 21.62 5.21 -8.57
N ASN A 29 22.70 5.81 -8.07
CA ASN A 29 23.27 5.51 -6.76
C ASN A 29 22.85 6.52 -5.68
N THR A 30 21.87 7.39 -5.96
CA THR A 30 21.37 8.38 -5.00
C THR A 30 20.04 7.89 -4.43
N LEU A 31 19.96 7.80 -3.09
CA LEU A 31 18.68 7.69 -2.40
C LEU A 31 18.11 9.11 -2.27
N ASP A 32 17.11 9.43 -3.08
CA ASP A 32 16.55 10.77 -3.24
C ASP A 32 15.12 10.92 -2.68
N ASP A 33 14.57 9.84 -2.11
CA ASP A 33 13.25 9.88 -1.50
C ASP A 33 13.12 8.89 -0.33
N TYR A 34 12.58 9.38 0.77
CA TYR A 34 12.11 8.59 1.91
C TYR A 34 10.88 9.26 2.49
N GLU A 35 9.80 8.50 2.60
CA GLU A 35 8.55 8.95 3.20
C GLU A 35 7.89 7.81 3.98
N GLU A 36 7.40 8.10 5.16
CA GLU A 36 6.53 7.21 5.92
C GLU A 36 5.26 7.94 6.31
N GLY A 37 4.14 7.23 6.35
CA GLY A 37 2.87 7.84 6.66
C GLY A 37 1.74 6.85 6.82
N THR A 38 0.56 7.42 6.93
CA THR A 38 -0.70 6.69 7.03
C THR A 38 -1.63 7.06 5.89
N TRP A 39 -2.53 6.15 5.52
CA TRP A 39 -3.67 6.46 4.67
C TRP A 39 -4.92 5.73 5.19
N THR A 40 -6.07 6.18 4.77
CA THR A 40 -7.33 5.51 5.06
C THR A 40 -7.79 4.78 3.81
N PRO A 41 -7.77 3.43 3.78
CA PRO A 41 -8.39 2.66 2.69
C PRO A 41 -9.85 3.05 2.53
N VAL A 42 -10.27 3.33 1.29
CA VAL A 42 -11.66 3.60 0.93
C VAL A 42 -12.12 2.61 -0.12
N ASP A 43 -13.41 2.34 -0.18
CA ASP A 43 -13.99 1.48 -1.21
C ASP A 43 -13.64 1.98 -2.62
N SER A 44 -13.19 1.08 -3.46
CA SER A 44 -12.94 1.34 -4.89
C SER A 44 -13.71 0.38 -5.79
N SER A 45 -14.62 -0.43 -5.22
CA SER A 45 -15.49 -1.36 -5.96
C SER A 45 -16.61 -0.64 -6.74
N GLY A 46 -16.86 0.62 -6.42
CA GLY A 46 -17.99 1.39 -6.96
C GLY A 46 -19.30 1.20 -6.19
N ALA A 47 -19.34 0.35 -5.16
CA ALA A 47 -20.52 0.12 -4.34
C ALA A 47 -20.79 1.23 -3.31
N GLY A 48 -19.78 2.10 -3.07
CA GLY A 48 -19.89 3.18 -2.09
C GLY A 48 -19.90 2.68 -0.64
N LEU A 49 -19.21 1.57 -0.35
CA LEU A 49 -19.15 1.00 0.98
C LEU A 49 -18.37 1.90 1.93
N ILE A 50 -18.88 2.03 3.15
CA ILE A 50 -18.18 2.68 4.25
C ILE A 50 -17.62 1.60 5.17
N PHE A 51 -16.31 1.43 5.19
CA PHE A 51 -15.66 0.47 6.08
C PHE A 51 -15.82 0.88 7.55
N SER A 52 -16.14 -0.09 8.41
CA SER A 52 -16.33 0.18 9.85
C SER A 52 -15.02 0.57 10.53
N LEU A 53 -13.89 0.10 10.00
CA LEU A 53 -12.53 0.51 10.35
C LEU A 53 -11.69 0.39 9.08
N ALA A 54 -10.86 1.40 8.80
CA ALA A 54 -9.88 1.35 7.75
C ALA A 54 -8.65 2.16 8.16
N THR A 55 -7.53 1.48 8.36
CA THR A 55 -6.25 2.09 8.75
C THR A 55 -5.13 1.48 7.95
N GLY A 56 -4.27 2.28 7.37
CA GLY A 56 -3.12 1.86 6.62
C GLY A 56 -1.87 2.64 7.01
N TYR A 57 -0.73 1.97 6.89
CA TYR A 57 0.62 2.50 7.10
C TYR A 57 1.48 2.18 5.90
N TYR A 58 2.33 3.10 5.49
CA TYR A 58 3.25 2.88 4.40
C TYR A 58 4.63 3.45 4.69
N THR A 59 5.61 2.89 4.00
CA THR A 59 6.97 3.44 3.86
C THR A 59 7.34 3.44 2.40
N LYS A 60 7.79 4.57 1.88
CA LYS A 60 8.33 4.74 0.54
C LYS A 60 9.83 4.98 0.63
N ILE A 61 10.61 4.22 -0.12
CA ILE A 61 12.06 4.38 -0.23
C ILE A 61 12.42 4.38 -1.72
N GLY A 62 12.81 5.53 -2.24
CA GLY A 62 12.98 5.72 -3.67
C GLY A 62 11.66 5.42 -4.40
N ASN A 63 11.65 4.45 -5.29
CA ASN A 63 10.46 4.03 -6.03
C ASN A 63 9.72 2.82 -5.42
N VAL A 64 10.12 2.34 -4.25
CA VAL A 64 9.50 1.20 -3.58
C VAL A 64 8.53 1.68 -2.50
N VAL A 65 7.27 1.26 -2.59
CA VAL A 65 6.24 1.48 -1.56
C VAL A 65 5.90 0.16 -0.91
N THR A 66 6.14 0.06 0.39
CA THR A 66 5.69 -1.07 1.22
C THR A 66 4.57 -0.59 2.14
N PHE A 67 3.52 -1.39 2.30
CA PHE A 67 2.39 -1.01 3.12
C PHE A 67 1.78 -2.16 3.91
N SER A 68 1.06 -1.81 4.97
CA SER A 68 0.15 -2.70 5.68
C SER A 68 -1.17 -1.97 5.98
N ALA A 69 -2.28 -2.71 6.01
CA ALA A 69 -3.59 -2.14 6.32
C ALA A 69 -4.47 -3.12 7.07
N THR A 70 -5.39 -2.57 7.87
CA THR A 70 -6.54 -3.29 8.43
C THR A 70 -7.80 -2.66 7.87
N VAL A 71 -8.67 -3.48 7.28
CA VAL A 71 -9.95 -3.06 6.71
C VAL A 71 -11.07 -3.93 7.29
N VAL A 72 -12.07 -3.32 7.90
CA VAL A 72 -13.26 -4.00 8.42
C VAL A 72 -14.44 -3.70 7.50
N TYR A 73 -14.88 -4.73 6.77
CA TYR A 73 -16.02 -4.62 5.88
C TYR A 73 -17.32 -4.40 6.65
N PRO A 74 -18.22 -3.55 6.17
CA PRO A 74 -19.58 -3.44 6.72
C PRO A 74 -20.39 -4.70 6.40
N THR A 75 -21.52 -4.88 7.08
CA THR A 75 -22.53 -5.84 6.61
C THR A 75 -23.08 -5.38 5.26
N THR A 76 -22.97 -6.24 4.25
CA THR A 76 -23.40 -5.91 2.88
C THR A 76 -23.82 -7.16 2.12
N SER A 77 -24.74 -7.00 1.18
CA SER A 77 -25.12 -8.00 0.18
C SER A 77 -24.71 -7.57 -1.25
N ASP A 78 -23.86 -6.55 -1.35
CA ASP A 78 -23.41 -6.03 -2.63
C ASP A 78 -22.53 -7.05 -3.37
N THR A 79 -22.77 -7.20 -4.67
CA THR A 79 -22.11 -8.20 -5.51
C THR A 79 -20.99 -7.66 -6.40
N ALA A 80 -20.66 -6.37 -6.29
CA ALA A 80 -19.53 -5.80 -7.00
C ALA A 80 -18.21 -6.46 -6.53
N SER A 81 -17.23 -6.46 -7.41
CA SER A 81 -15.89 -7.00 -7.12
C SER A 81 -15.23 -6.22 -6.00
N ALA A 82 -14.88 -6.90 -4.92
CA ALA A 82 -14.30 -6.29 -3.74
C ALA A 82 -12.94 -5.66 -4.04
N SER A 83 -12.81 -4.38 -3.73
CA SER A 83 -11.56 -3.64 -3.86
C SER A 83 -11.56 -2.41 -2.96
N PHE A 84 -10.35 -1.94 -2.60
CA PHE A 84 -10.15 -0.72 -1.84
C PHE A 84 -8.91 0.03 -2.31
N SER A 85 -8.83 1.33 -2.00
CA SER A 85 -7.71 2.18 -2.41
C SER A 85 -6.37 1.71 -1.81
N LYS A 86 -5.31 1.76 -2.60
CA LYS A 86 -3.93 1.59 -2.14
C LYS A 86 -3.37 2.90 -1.53
N PRO A 87 -2.15 2.90 -0.96
CA PRO A 87 -1.46 4.16 -0.59
C PRO A 87 -1.41 5.17 -1.75
N PRO A 88 -1.24 6.48 -1.46
CA PRO A 88 -1.47 7.57 -2.42
C PRO A 88 -0.46 7.67 -3.57
N PHE A 89 0.35 6.64 -3.82
CA PHE A 89 1.34 6.61 -4.89
C PHE A 89 0.84 5.79 -6.08
N ALA A 90 1.01 6.33 -7.28
CA ALA A 90 0.65 5.61 -8.51
C ALA A 90 1.63 4.44 -8.73
N ASN A 91 1.10 3.23 -8.93
CA ASN A 91 1.92 2.09 -9.29
C ASN A 91 2.30 2.11 -10.77
N VAL A 92 3.52 1.72 -11.09
CA VAL A 92 3.99 1.60 -12.50
C VAL A 92 3.74 0.21 -13.08
N THR A 93 3.59 -0.80 -12.22
CA THR A 93 3.28 -2.20 -12.60
C THR A 93 2.27 -2.77 -11.61
N GLU A 94 1.54 -3.78 -12.02
CA GLU A 94 0.74 -4.57 -11.10
C GLU A 94 1.63 -5.36 -10.15
N ALA A 95 1.16 -5.56 -8.92
CA ALA A 95 1.88 -6.28 -7.87
C ALA A 95 0.93 -7.12 -7.02
N ALA A 96 1.46 -8.16 -6.37
CA ALA A 96 0.69 -8.97 -5.45
C ALA A 96 0.58 -8.31 -4.07
N ALA A 97 -0.55 -8.52 -3.40
CA ALA A 97 -0.73 -8.24 -1.98
C ALA A 97 -1.12 -9.53 -1.25
N SER A 98 -0.60 -9.70 -0.04
CA SER A 98 -1.01 -10.75 0.87
C SER A 98 -2.24 -10.29 1.64
N ILE A 99 -3.27 -11.12 1.71
CA ILE A 99 -4.51 -10.83 2.44
C ILE A 99 -4.86 -12.01 3.34
N THR A 100 -5.08 -11.73 4.61
CA THR A 100 -5.61 -12.69 5.59
C THR A 100 -6.91 -12.14 6.16
N SER A 101 -7.93 -13.00 6.29
CA SER A 101 -9.19 -12.62 6.95
C SER A 101 -9.37 -13.36 8.27
N ASN A 102 -10.12 -12.75 9.19
CA ASN A 102 -10.49 -13.36 10.46
C ASN A 102 -11.42 -14.60 10.31
N ALA A 103 -11.92 -14.86 9.11
CA ALA A 103 -12.79 -16.00 8.81
C ALA A 103 -12.04 -17.21 8.23
N GLY A 104 -10.71 -17.19 8.21
CA GLY A 104 -9.88 -18.32 7.75
C GLY A 104 -9.93 -18.61 6.25
N SER A 105 -10.56 -17.76 5.45
CA SER A 105 -10.57 -17.91 3.98
C SER A 105 -9.21 -17.49 3.42
N ALA A 106 -8.65 -18.32 2.54
CA ALA A 106 -7.49 -17.93 1.76
C ALA A 106 -7.90 -16.83 0.77
N LEU A 107 -7.26 -15.67 0.87
CA LEU A 107 -7.47 -14.54 -0.03
C LEU A 107 -6.12 -14.10 -0.60
N GLN A 108 -6.17 -13.48 -1.75
CA GLN A 108 -5.01 -12.82 -2.38
C GLN A 108 -5.43 -11.47 -2.93
N GLY A 109 -4.49 -10.55 -3.01
CA GLY A 109 -4.73 -9.22 -3.56
C GLY A 109 -3.88 -8.97 -4.80
N MET A 110 -4.40 -8.16 -5.71
CA MET A 110 -3.65 -7.57 -6.80
C MET A 110 -3.70 -6.05 -6.68
N ILE A 111 -2.54 -5.44 -6.65
CA ILE A 111 -2.38 -3.99 -6.65
C ILE A 111 -2.36 -3.54 -8.10
N ASN A 112 -3.29 -2.68 -8.48
CA ASN A 112 -3.37 -2.10 -9.81
C ASN A 112 -3.63 -0.58 -9.74
N SER A 113 -3.93 0.05 -10.87
CA SER A 113 -4.18 1.50 -10.94
C SER A 113 -5.38 1.96 -10.08
N THR A 114 -6.38 1.10 -9.86
CA THR A 114 -7.58 1.43 -9.09
C THR A 114 -7.45 1.18 -7.59
N GLY A 115 -6.55 0.29 -7.18
CA GLY A 115 -6.38 -0.06 -5.76
C GLY A 115 -5.88 -1.48 -5.54
N VAL A 116 -6.35 -2.09 -4.47
CA VAL A 116 -6.14 -3.51 -4.14
C VAL A 116 -7.42 -4.26 -4.45
N VAL A 117 -7.40 -5.08 -5.49
CA VAL A 117 -8.51 -5.98 -5.87
C VAL A 117 -8.35 -7.31 -5.15
N ILE A 118 -9.44 -7.88 -4.65
CA ILE A 118 -9.42 -9.07 -3.80
C ILE A 118 -9.92 -10.28 -4.57
N TYR A 119 -9.17 -11.37 -4.49
CA TYR A 119 -9.47 -12.66 -5.11
C TYR A 119 -9.50 -13.78 -4.08
N PRO A 120 -10.27 -14.86 -4.29
CA PRO A 120 -10.11 -16.08 -3.52
C PRO A 120 -8.73 -16.69 -3.78
N GLY A 121 -8.14 -17.32 -2.77
CA GLY A 121 -6.85 -17.98 -2.91
C GLY A 121 -6.87 -19.06 -3.99
N GLY A 122 -5.90 -19.00 -4.90
CA GLY A 122 -5.76 -19.94 -6.00
C GLY A 122 -6.72 -19.71 -7.18
N SER A 123 -7.42 -18.58 -7.22
CA SER A 123 -8.35 -18.23 -8.31
C SER A 123 -8.22 -16.75 -8.66
N PHE A 124 -8.45 -16.42 -9.94
CA PHE A 124 -8.61 -15.04 -10.41
C PHE A 124 -10.09 -14.66 -10.63
N ALA A 125 -11.03 -15.46 -10.12
CA ALA A 125 -12.41 -15.02 -10.02
C ALA A 125 -12.52 -13.93 -8.95
N ASN A 126 -13.25 -12.85 -9.23
CA ASN A 126 -13.38 -11.76 -8.26
C ASN A 126 -14.13 -12.24 -7.00
N THR A 127 -13.66 -11.83 -5.83
CA THR A 127 -14.42 -11.92 -4.57
C THR A 127 -15.48 -10.83 -4.58
N ALA A 128 -16.74 -11.14 -4.31
CA ALA A 128 -17.77 -10.12 -4.17
C ALA A 128 -17.68 -9.42 -2.81
N ASN A 129 -18.15 -8.17 -2.71
CA ASN A 129 -18.24 -7.46 -1.44
C ASN A 129 -19.07 -8.24 -0.39
N ALA A 130 -20.14 -8.92 -0.83
CA ALA A 130 -20.97 -9.78 0.01
C ALA A 130 -20.19 -10.92 0.67
N ASP A 131 -19.18 -11.48 0.00
CA ASP A 131 -18.34 -12.56 0.52
C ASP A 131 -17.45 -12.09 1.68
N LEU A 132 -17.21 -10.78 1.76
CA LEU A 132 -16.41 -10.14 2.81
C LEU A 132 -17.27 -9.44 3.87
N SER A 133 -18.59 -9.56 3.79
CA SER A 133 -19.54 -8.93 4.73
C SER A 133 -19.17 -9.22 6.19
N GLY A 134 -18.96 -8.15 6.97
CA GLY A 134 -18.59 -8.22 8.39
C GLY A 134 -17.19 -8.76 8.70
N ARG A 135 -16.33 -8.99 7.68
CA ARG A 135 -14.98 -9.53 7.88
C ARG A 135 -13.95 -8.46 8.19
N VAL A 136 -12.93 -8.87 8.93
CA VAL A 136 -11.69 -8.10 9.13
C VAL A 136 -10.64 -8.64 8.17
N LEU A 137 -10.05 -7.76 7.39
CA LEU A 137 -8.94 -8.07 6.49
C LEU A 137 -7.65 -7.44 7.02
N TYR A 138 -6.59 -8.24 7.04
CA TYR A 138 -5.21 -7.80 7.28
C TYR A 138 -4.46 -7.92 5.95
N VAL A 139 -3.92 -6.82 5.49
CA VAL A 139 -3.36 -6.70 4.15
C VAL A 139 -1.94 -6.17 4.23
N SER A 140 -1.05 -6.72 3.41
CA SER A 140 0.29 -6.18 3.20
C SER A 140 0.71 -6.34 1.75
N GLY A 141 1.54 -5.43 1.27
CA GLY A 141 2.03 -5.48 -0.09
C GLY A 141 3.20 -4.55 -0.33
N THR A 142 3.85 -4.77 -1.47
CA THR A 142 4.91 -3.90 -1.96
C THR A 142 4.71 -3.69 -3.46
N TYR A 143 4.87 -2.46 -3.92
CA TYR A 143 4.78 -2.12 -5.34
C TYR A 143 5.76 -1.01 -5.71
N LEU A 144 5.98 -0.84 -7.02
CA LEU A 144 6.83 0.21 -7.55
C LEU A 144 5.99 1.40 -8.00
N THR A 145 6.45 2.60 -7.67
CA THR A 145 5.90 3.88 -8.15
C THR A 145 6.88 4.54 -9.11
N SER A 146 6.40 5.52 -9.88
CA SER A 146 7.30 6.37 -10.65
C SER A 146 8.17 7.22 -9.72
N THR A 147 9.40 7.39 -10.08
CA THR A 147 10.32 8.38 -9.48
C THR A 147 9.99 9.77 -9.94
#